data_c0d4b8e7b0bc51ea9bfbd43fec17f621
#
_entry.id   c0d4b8e7b0bc51ea9bfbd43fec17f621
#
_cell.length_a   1.000
_cell.length_b   1.000
_cell.length_c   1.000
_cell.angle_alpha   90.00
_cell.angle_beta   90.00
_cell.angle_gamma   90.00
#
_symmetry.space_group_name_H-M   'P 1'
#
loop_
_entity.id
_entity.type
_entity.pdbx_description
1 polymer ?
#
loop_
_entity_poly.entity_id
_entity_poly.type
_entity_poly.pdbx_seq_one_letter_code
_entity_poly.pdbx_strand_id
1 'polypeptide(L)'
;ADVLYKDAQKQESLRDALLFVLTAHGYRLVSPPLIEYTETLLGGANEDLKRQTFKIVDQLTGRTMGVRADITPQITRIDAQHGTGVARYCYIGQVLKTLPNGLFGLRTPLQLCAEIFGVGDDGVEQSLLELITALTDEIGMSRRDLHVDVGHVAIFERLKQLHGLDEAACEQL
;
A
#
# COMPACT_ATOMS: atom_id res chain seq x y z
N ALA A 1 -18.50 -1.23 -12.13
CA ALA A 1 -19.21 -0.36 -13.10
C ALA A 1 -18.19 0.26 -14.05
N ASP A 2 -18.59 0.45 -15.30
CA ASP A 2 -17.74 1.12 -16.30
C ASP A 2 -17.50 2.58 -15.91
N VAL A 3 -16.28 3.06 -16.10
CA VAL A 3 -15.92 4.46 -15.90
C VAL A 3 -15.98 5.14 -17.27
N LEU A 4 -16.90 6.09 -17.42
CA LEU A 4 -17.10 6.77 -18.69
C LEU A 4 -16.07 7.90 -18.90
N TYR A 5 -15.93 8.35 -20.13
CA TYR A 5 -14.85 9.22 -20.61
C TYR A 5 -14.54 10.43 -19.69
N LYS A 6 -15.55 11.13 -19.16
CA LYS A 6 -15.34 12.29 -18.28
C LYS A 6 -14.70 11.89 -16.94
N ASP A 7 -15.15 10.79 -16.35
CA ASP A 7 -14.64 10.34 -15.07
C ASP A 7 -13.29 9.61 -15.24
N ALA A 8 -13.11 8.88 -16.36
CA ALA A 8 -11.83 8.32 -16.72
C ALA A 8 -10.76 9.40 -16.90
N GLN A 9 -11.09 10.48 -17.60
CA GLN A 9 -10.18 11.61 -17.77
C GLN A 9 -9.82 12.29 -16.43
N LYS A 10 -10.80 12.45 -15.53
CA LYS A 10 -10.52 12.96 -14.17
C LYS A 10 -9.60 12.04 -13.38
N GLN A 11 -9.81 10.71 -13.47
CA GLN A 11 -8.94 9.74 -12.80
C GLN A 11 -7.51 9.81 -13.30
N GLU A 12 -7.29 9.91 -14.61
CA GLU A 12 -5.94 10.04 -15.16
C GLU A 12 -5.29 11.38 -14.77
N SER A 13 -6.04 12.49 -14.83
CA SER A 13 -5.52 13.80 -14.38
C SER A 13 -5.13 13.78 -12.91
N LEU A 14 -5.95 13.15 -12.06
CA LEU A 14 -5.66 12.99 -10.64
C LEU A 14 -4.42 12.11 -10.42
N ARG A 15 -4.31 11.01 -11.17
CA ARG A 15 -3.16 10.13 -11.12
C ARG A 15 -1.86 10.86 -11.44
N ASP A 16 -1.86 11.66 -12.52
CA ASP A 16 -0.70 12.42 -12.95
C ASP A 16 -0.31 13.50 -11.91
N ALA A 17 -1.29 14.20 -11.35
CA ALA A 17 -1.06 15.18 -10.29
C ALA A 17 -0.44 14.56 -9.03
N LEU A 18 -0.99 13.44 -8.57
CA LEU A 18 -0.44 12.73 -7.40
C LEU A 18 0.96 12.17 -7.66
N LEU A 19 1.23 11.62 -8.87
CA LEU A 19 2.58 11.19 -9.25
C LEU A 19 3.57 12.35 -9.28
N PHE A 20 3.14 13.51 -9.75
CA PHE A 20 3.98 14.71 -9.74
C PHE A 20 4.39 15.10 -8.31
N VAL A 21 3.43 15.11 -7.37
CA VAL A 21 3.73 15.38 -5.95
C VAL A 21 4.74 14.36 -5.40
N LEU A 22 4.52 13.06 -5.63
CA LEU A 22 5.43 12.02 -5.16
C LEU A 22 6.84 12.16 -5.72
N THR A 23 6.97 12.39 -7.02
CA THR A 23 8.28 12.56 -7.66
C THR A 23 8.98 13.84 -7.23
N ALA A 24 8.24 14.94 -6.99
CA ALA A 24 8.77 16.18 -6.43
C ALA A 24 9.34 15.99 -5.01
N HIS A 25 8.81 15.03 -4.24
CA HIS A 25 9.34 14.63 -2.93
C HIS A 25 10.44 13.57 -3.00
N GLY A 26 10.99 13.31 -4.19
CA GLY A 26 12.13 12.42 -4.40
C GLY A 26 11.78 10.94 -4.48
N TYR A 27 10.51 10.59 -4.63
CA TYR A 27 10.10 9.20 -4.84
C TYR A 27 10.26 8.79 -6.31
N ARG A 28 10.78 7.60 -6.54
CA ARG A 28 10.97 7.01 -7.86
C ARG A 28 9.82 6.08 -8.19
N LEU A 29 9.19 6.31 -9.34
CA LEU A 29 8.10 5.46 -9.81
C LEU A 29 8.62 4.07 -10.16
N VAL A 30 7.94 3.05 -9.63
CA VAL A 30 8.12 1.65 -9.99
C VAL A 30 6.79 1.05 -10.44
N SER A 31 6.83 0.06 -11.32
CA SER A 31 5.64 -0.55 -11.89
C SER A 31 5.78 -2.08 -11.92
N PRO A 32 5.51 -2.75 -10.80
CA PRO A 32 5.53 -4.20 -10.75
C PRO A 32 4.36 -4.82 -11.55
N PRO A 33 4.49 -6.08 -12.03
CA PRO A 33 3.45 -6.73 -12.79
C PRO A 33 2.18 -6.98 -11.98
N LEU A 34 1.02 -6.98 -12.67
CA LEU A 34 -0.28 -7.26 -12.06
C LEU A 34 -0.43 -8.73 -11.63
N ILE A 35 0.18 -9.64 -12.38
CA ILE A 35 0.07 -11.09 -12.21
C ILE A 35 1.48 -11.67 -12.09
N GLU A 36 1.70 -12.50 -11.07
CA GLU A 36 2.95 -13.21 -10.84
C GLU A 36 2.67 -14.63 -10.35
N TYR A 37 3.67 -15.50 -10.40
CA TYR A 37 3.57 -16.81 -9.74
C TYR A 37 3.33 -16.63 -8.24
N THR A 38 2.44 -17.46 -7.68
CA THR A 38 2.01 -17.32 -6.27
C THR A 38 3.16 -17.44 -5.29
N GLU A 39 4.16 -18.24 -5.56
CA GLU A 39 5.35 -18.38 -4.73
C GLU A 39 6.19 -17.10 -4.68
N THR A 40 6.18 -16.31 -5.75
CA THR A 40 6.86 -15.00 -5.80
C THR A 40 6.00 -13.90 -5.17
N LEU A 41 4.72 -13.86 -5.57
CA LEU A 41 3.80 -12.81 -5.14
C LEU A 41 3.47 -12.88 -3.65
N LEU A 42 3.35 -14.09 -3.09
CA LEU A 42 2.91 -14.36 -1.73
C LEU A 42 4.04 -14.86 -0.82
N GLY A 43 5.29 -14.78 -1.28
CA GLY A 43 6.45 -15.11 -0.46
C GLY A 43 6.51 -14.17 0.76
N GLY A 44 6.36 -14.74 1.97
CA GLY A 44 6.32 -13.97 3.20
C GLY A 44 5.00 -13.25 3.50
N ALA A 45 3.97 -13.40 2.67
CA ALA A 45 2.65 -12.80 2.90
C ALA A 45 1.92 -13.46 4.07
N ASN A 46 1.19 -12.65 4.83
CA ASN A 46 0.29 -13.15 5.87
C ASN A 46 -0.93 -13.88 5.27
N GLU A 47 -1.66 -14.60 6.11
CA GLU A 47 -2.83 -15.39 5.67
C GLU A 47 -3.95 -14.53 5.09
N ASP A 48 -4.14 -13.31 5.56
CA ASP A 48 -5.15 -12.39 5.04
C ASP A 48 -4.85 -11.98 3.61
N LEU A 49 -3.62 -11.62 3.28
CA LEU A 49 -3.22 -11.30 1.92
C LEU A 49 -3.36 -12.51 0.99
N LYS A 50 -3.00 -13.71 1.47
CA LYS A 50 -3.18 -14.96 0.72
C LYS A 50 -4.64 -15.26 0.40
N ARG A 51 -5.57 -14.94 1.33
CA ARG A 51 -7.02 -15.10 1.13
C ARG A 51 -7.60 -14.04 0.20
N GLN A 52 -7.06 -12.82 0.25
CA GLN A 52 -7.49 -11.72 -0.61
C GLN A 52 -6.98 -11.84 -2.05
N THR A 53 -6.02 -12.71 -2.32
CA THR A 53 -5.41 -12.86 -3.64
C THR A 53 -6.20 -13.81 -4.52
N PHE A 54 -6.61 -13.35 -5.71
CA PHE A 54 -7.14 -14.21 -6.76
C PHE A 54 -6.05 -15.11 -7.30
N LYS A 55 -6.34 -16.41 -7.38
CA LYS A 55 -5.42 -17.41 -7.94
C LYS A 55 -5.97 -17.90 -9.26
N ILE A 56 -5.10 -17.98 -10.26
CA ILE A 56 -5.39 -18.45 -11.60
C ILE A 56 -4.35 -19.50 -11.99
N VAL A 57 -4.73 -20.39 -12.89
CA VAL A 57 -3.79 -21.38 -13.44
C VAL A 57 -3.24 -20.83 -14.75
N ASP A 58 -1.91 -20.76 -14.85
CA ASP A 58 -1.23 -20.48 -16.11
C ASP A 58 -1.40 -21.68 -17.05
N GLN A 59 -2.12 -21.49 -18.14
CA GLN A 59 -2.44 -22.56 -19.08
C GLN A 59 -1.22 -23.06 -19.86
N LEU A 60 -0.15 -22.29 -19.93
CA LEU A 60 1.08 -22.69 -20.61
C LEU A 60 1.95 -23.61 -19.75
N THR A 61 2.03 -23.33 -18.46
CA THR A 61 2.94 -24.05 -17.55
C THR A 61 2.24 -24.94 -16.53
N GLY A 62 0.91 -24.80 -16.37
CA GLY A 62 0.12 -25.47 -15.35
C GLY A 62 0.37 -24.95 -13.94
N ARG A 63 1.22 -23.93 -13.76
CA ARG A 63 1.55 -23.34 -12.44
C ARG A 63 0.47 -22.36 -11.98
N THR A 64 0.38 -22.20 -10.67
CA THR A 64 -0.55 -21.22 -10.07
C THR A 64 0.07 -19.84 -10.08
N MET A 65 -0.68 -18.87 -10.60
CA MET A 65 -0.37 -17.45 -10.55
C MET A 65 -1.37 -16.73 -9.64
N GLY A 66 -0.97 -15.58 -9.09
CA GLY A 66 -1.82 -14.70 -8.31
C GLY A 66 -1.98 -13.35 -9.00
N VAL A 67 -3.17 -12.77 -8.86
CA VAL A 67 -3.40 -11.35 -9.19
C VAL A 67 -3.17 -10.55 -7.91
N ARG A 68 -2.30 -9.55 -7.94
CA ARG A 68 -1.93 -8.80 -6.74
C ARG A 68 -3.14 -8.17 -6.03
N ALA A 69 -3.26 -8.43 -4.74
CA ALA A 69 -4.25 -7.79 -3.85
C ALA A 69 -3.65 -6.59 -3.11
N ASP A 70 -2.32 -6.50 -3.08
CA ASP A 70 -1.52 -5.39 -2.56
C ASP A 70 -0.20 -5.31 -3.35
N ILE A 71 0.31 -4.09 -3.52
CA ILE A 71 1.55 -3.84 -4.28
C ILE A 71 2.78 -3.80 -3.35
N THR A 72 2.62 -3.46 -2.09
CA THR A 72 3.70 -3.33 -1.09
C THR A 72 4.67 -4.53 -1.08
N PRO A 73 4.23 -5.80 -1.06
CA PRO A 73 5.15 -6.94 -1.07
C PRO A 73 6.05 -7.00 -2.31
N GLN A 74 5.53 -6.55 -3.46
CA GLN A 74 6.31 -6.49 -4.70
C GLN A 74 7.40 -5.41 -4.62
N ILE A 75 7.11 -4.25 -3.98
CA ILE A 75 8.09 -3.18 -3.79
C ILE A 75 9.19 -3.62 -2.82
N THR A 76 8.82 -4.27 -1.71
CA THR A 76 9.78 -4.85 -0.77
C THR A 76 10.74 -5.81 -1.48
N ARG A 77 10.23 -6.66 -2.38
CA ARG A 77 11.05 -7.57 -3.18
C ARG A 77 11.96 -6.82 -4.15
N ILE A 78 11.45 -5.76 -4.81
CA ILE A 78 12.25 -4.93 -5.71
C ILE A 78 13.40 -4.28 -4.95
N ASP A 79 13.14 -3.73 -3.77
CA ASP A 79 14.19 -3.15 -2.94
C ASP A 79 15.21 -4.20 -2.50
N ALA A 80 14.78 -5.36 -2.04
CA ALA A 80 15.66 -6.46 -1.64
C ALA A 80 16.57 -6.95 -2.79
N GLN A 81 16.11 -6.86 -4.04
CA GLN A 81 16.89 -7.31 -5.21
C GLN A 81 17.77 -6.21 -5.84
N HIS A 82 17.35 -4.96 -5.76
CA HIS A 82 17.94 -3.85 -6.51
C HIS A 82 18.30 -2.64 -5.63
N GLY A 83 17.90 -2.64 -4.35
CA GLY A 83 18.21 -1.57 -3.41
C GLY A 83 19.71 -1.51 -3.08
N THR A 84 20.25 -0.31 -3.02
CA THR A 84 21.67 -0.05 -2.73
C THR A 84 21.86 0.90 -1.54
N GLY A 85 20.89 0.96 -0.63
CA GLY A 85 20.89 1.87 0.51
C GLY A 85 19.54 2.54 0.69
N VAL A 86 19.53 3.83 1.00
CA VAL A 86 18.28 4.57 1.15
C VAL A 86 17.55 4.70 -0.18
N ALA A 87 16.33 4.21 -0.22
CA ALA A 87 15.49 4.25 -1.41
C ALA A 87 14.08 4.77 -1.07
N ARG A 88 13.52 5.57 -1.99
CA ARG A 88 12.15 6.03 -1.95
C ARG A 88 11.45 5.59 -3.21
N TYR A 89 10.42 4.76 -3.08
CA TYR A 89 9.64 4.25 -4.19
C TYR A 89 8.19 4.72 -4.10
N CYS A 90 7.59 5.00 -5.24
CA CYS A 90 6.16 5.23 -5.33
C CYS A 90 5.55 4.40 -6.46
N TYR A 91 4.27 4.16 -6.34
CA TYR A 91 3.50 3.48 -7.38
C TYR A 91 2.03 3.89 -7.32
N ILE A 92 1.40 3.84 -8.49
CA ILE A 92 -0.07 3.88 -8.62
C ILE A 92 -0.48 2.72 -9.50
N GLY A 93 -1.32 1.84 -8.97
CA GLY A 93 -1.74 0.67 -9.72
C GLY A 93 -3.03 0.07 -9.20
N GLN A 94 -3.73 -0.64 -10.07
CA GLN A 94 -4.89 -1.41 -9.67
C GLN A 94 -4.46 -2.64 -8.88
N VAL A 95 -5.24 -2.96 -7.87
CA VAL A 95 -5.19 -4.23 -7.14
C VAL A 95 -6.52 -4.94 -7.26
N LEU A 96 -6.54 -6.25 -7.05
CA LEU A 96 -7.75 -7.03 -7.17
C LEU A 96 -7.93 -7.87 -5.90
N LYS A 97 -9.03 -7.63 -5.18
CA LYS A 97 -9.32 -8.30 -3.90
C LYS A 97 -10.46 -9.29 -4.04
N THR A 98 -10.28 -10.51 -3.53
CA THR A 98 -11.35 -11.53 -3.50
C THR A 98 -12.53 -11.09 -2.65
N LEU A 99 -12.24 -10.42 -1.53
CA LEU A 99 -13.24 -9.88 -0.63
C LEU A 99 -13.31 -8.35 -0.80
N PRO A 100 -14.52 -7.78 -0.96
CA PRO A 100 -14.68 -6.33 -0.98
C PRO A 100 -14.27 -5.78 0.39
N ASN A 101 -13.47 -4.73 0.38
CA ASN A 101 -13.00 -4.06 1.59
C ASN A 101 -13.16 -2.55 1.45
N GLY A 102 -13.30 -1.87 2.58
CA GLY A 102 -13.44 -0.43 2.65
C GLY A 102 -14.87 0.07 2.44
N LEU A 103 -15.01 1.39 2.55
CA LEU A 103 -16.31 2.09 2.59
C LEU A 103 -17.19 1.85 1.36
N PHE A 104 -16.58 1.61 0.20
CA PHE A 104 -17.30 1.45 -1.07
C PHE A 104 -17.38 -0.01 -1.57
N GLY A 105 -16.85 -0.96 -0.83
CA GLY A 105 -16.88 -2.38 -1.21
C GLY A 105 -16.22 -2.67 -2.57
N LEU A 106 -15.22 -1.88 -2.98
CA LEU A 106 -14.56 -2.05 -4.26
C LEU A 106 -13.61 -3.25 -4.23
N ARG A 107 -13.73 -4.11 -5.23
CA ARG A 107 -12.81 -5.24 -5.45
C ARG A 107 -11.60 -4.90 -6.31
N THR A 108 -11.66 -3.77 -7.03
CA THR A 108 -10.62 -3.29 -7.94
C THR A 108 -10.24 -1.84 -7.64
N PRO A 109 -9.82 -1.52 -6.40
CA PRO A 109 -9.40 -0.16 -6.09
C PRO A 109 -8.10 0.21 -6.80
N LEU A 110 -7.94 1.49 -7.09
CA LEU A 110 -6.64 2.06 -7.43
C LEU A 110 -5.88 2.30 -6.13
N GLN A 111 -4.68 1.75 -6.03
CA GLN A 111 -3.79 1.90 -4.88
C GLN A 111 -2.65 2.85 -5.24
N LEU A 112 -2.49 3.90 -4.43
CA LEU A 112 -1.33 4.79 -4.47
C LEU A 112 -0.55 4.58 -3.18
N CYS A 113 0.77 4.40 -3.28
CA CYS A 113 1.65 4.25 -2.13
C CYS A 113 2.98 4.96 -2.36
N ALA A 114 3.60 5.29 -1.23
CA ALA A 114 4.97 5.76 -1.14
C ALA A 114 5.67 4.97 -0.03
N GLU A 115 6.84 4.43 -0.33
CA GLU A 115 7.61 3.59 0.58
C GLU A 115 9.06 4.07 0.67
N ILE A 116 9.62 4.02 1.87
CA ILE A 116 11.00 4.39 2.15
C ILE A 116 11.71 3.18 2.75
N PHE A 117 12.87 2.84 2.22
CA PHE A 117 13.72 1.75 2.67
C PHE A 117 15.10 2.25 3.10
N GLY A 118 15.75 1.49 4.00
CA GLY A 118 17.15 1.71 4.37
C GLY A 118 17.39 2.93 5.26
N VAL A 119 16.35 3.49 5.88
CA VAL A 119 16.46 4.65 6.78
C VAL A 119 16.28 4.20 8.22
N GLY A 120 17.15 4.67 9.12
CA GLY A 120 17.01 4.50 10.57
C GLY A 120 16.93 5.83 11.29
N ASP A 121 16.41 6.89 10.66
CA ASP A 121 16.51 8.26 11.15
C ASP A 121 15.14 8.81 11.60
N ASP A 122 15.15 9.63 12.66
CA ASP A 122 13.98 10.22 13.32
C ASP A 122 13.19 11.22 12.44
N GLY A 123 13.67 11.57 11.25
CA GLY A 123 13.01 12.51 10.33
C GLY A 123 12.08 11.87 9.31
N VAL A 124 11.98 10.54 9.27
CA VAL A 124 11.18 9.82 8.25
C VAL A 124 9.69 10.05 8.44
N GLU A 125 9.23 9.93 9.67
CA GLU A 125 7.81 10.13 10.02
C GLU A 125 7.36 11.54 9.67
N GLN A 126 8.17 12.55 9.95
CA GLN A 126 7.87 13.93 9.57
C GLN A 126 7.75 14.06 8.04
N SER A 127 8.69 13.49 7.29
CA SER A 127 8.65 13.55 5.82
C SER A 127 7.43 12.85 5.22
N LEU A 128 6.94 11.78 5.86
CA LEU A 128 5.70 11.11 5.46
C LEU A 128 4.47 11.96 5.76
N LEU A 129 4.41 12.64 6.90
CA LEU A 129 3.32 13.55 7.24
C LEU A 129 3.28 14.77 6.29
N GLU A 130 4.43 15.32 5.93
CA GLU A 130 4.55 16.39 4.93
C GLU A 130 4.04 15.91 3.57
N LEU A 131 4.42 14.71 3.15
CA LEU A 131 3.95 14.10 1.90
C LEU A 131 2.43 13.89 1.90
N ILE A 132 1.85 13.33 2.99
CA ILE A 132 0.40 13.15 3.12
C ILE A 132 -0.31 14.50 3.00
N THR A 133 0.23 15.54 3.65
CA THR A 133 -0.33 16.89 3.58
C THR A 133 -0.29 17.42 2.14
N ALA A 134 0.83 17.28 1.44
CA ALA A 134 0.96 17.72 0.05
C ALA A 134 0.01 16.96 -0.89
N LEU A 135 -0.16 15.65 -0.71
CA LEU A 135 -1.09 14.84 -1.49
C LEU A 135 -2.55 15.24 -1.24
N THR A 136 -2.93 15.52 0.01
CA THR A 136 -4.29 15.94 0.36
C THR A 136 -4.60 17.35 -0.13
N ASP A 137 -3.64 18.25 -0.09
CA ASP A 137 -3.76 19.60 -0.65
C ASP A 137 -3.94 19.54 -2.19
N GLU A 138 -3.19 18.66 -2.88
CA GLU A 138 -3.29 18.48 -4.34
C GLU A 138 -4.67 18.00 -4.80
N ILE A 139 -5.30 17.11 -4.04
CA ILE A 139 -6.66 16.66 -4.37
C ILE A 139 -7.75 17.63 -3.90
N GLY A 140 -7.38 18.76 -3.33
CA GLY A 140 -8.31 19.79 -2.86
C GLY A 140 -9.09 19.38 -1.60
N MET A 141 -8.57 18.45 -0.81
CA MET A 141 -9.20 18.04 0.45
C MET A 141 -9.04 19.14 1.50
N SER A 142 -10.14 19.52 2.13
CA SER A 142 -10.07 20.48 3.24
C SER A 142 -9.40 19.83 4.45
N ARG A 143 -8.49 20.56 5.11
CA ARG A 143 -7.88 20.10 6.37
C ARG A 143 -8.91 19.82 7.49
N ARG A 144 -10.12 20.37 7.36
CA ARG A 144 -11.22 20.10 8.30
C ARG A 144 -11.84 18.72 8.10
N ASP A 145 -11.67 18.16 6.89
CA ASP A 145 -12.19 16.84 6.52
C ASP A 145 -11.12 15.74 6.69
N LEU A 146 -9.89 16.15 7.05
CA LEU A 146 -8.78 15.25 7.30
C LEU A 146 -8.70 14.91 8.79
N HIS A 147 -8.80 13.61 9.10
CA HIS A 147 -8.53 13.06 10.42
C HIS A 147 -7.24 12.23 10.34
N VAL A 148 -6.28 12.54 11.21
CA VAL A 148 -4.99 11.85 11.24
C VAL A 148 -4.84 11.18 12.60
N ASP A 149 -4.82 9.85 12.62
CA ASP A 149 -4.49 9.06 13.79
C ASP A 149 -3.01 8.68 13.78
N VAL A 150 -2.32 8.98 14.87
CA VAL A 150 -0.92 8.62 15.05
C VAL A 150 -0.81 7.64 16.20
N GLY A 151 -0.34 6.44 15.90
CA GLY A 151 -0.14 5.38 16.89
C GLY A 151 1.32 4.91 16.93
N HIS A 152 1.72 4.36 18.07
CA HIS A 152 3.02 3.73 18.21
C HIS A 152 2.87 2.38 18.92
N VAL A 153 3.40 1.31 18.31
CA VAL A 153 3.25 -0.07 18.81
C VAL A 153 3.74 -0.23 20.25
N ALA A 154 4.82 0.49 20.62
CA ALA A 154 5.37 0.43 21.98
C ALA A 154 4.42 0.97 23.06
N ILE A 155 3.44 1.80 22.70
CA ILE A 155 2.41 2.27 23.65
C ILE A 155 1.55 1.08 24.08
N PHE A 156 1.08 0.28 23.12
CA PHE A 156 0.28 -0.90 23.38
C PHE A 156 1.08 -1.94 24.19
N GLU A 157 2.30 -2.24 23.77
CA GLU A 157 3.18 -3.18 24.49
C GLU A 157 3.46 -2.72 25.94
N ARG A 158 3.62 -1.43 26.15
CA ARG A 158 3.81 -0.88 27.48
C ARG A 158 2.56 -0.99 28.35
N LEU A 159 1.37 -0.73 27.77
CA LEU A 159 0.12 -0.92 28.46
C LEU A 159 -0.14 -2.38 28.82
N LYS A 160 0.14 -3.30 27.90
CA LYS A 160 0.09 -4.76 28.11
C LYS A 160 0.93 -5.15 29.34
N GLN A 161 2.18 -4.70 29.40
CA GLN A 161 3.09 -4.96 30.54
C GLN A 161 2.58 -4.37 31.85
N LEU A 162 2.09 -3.11 31.83
CA LEU A 162 1.63 -2.41 33.03
C LEU A 162 0.36 -3.05 33.63
N HIS A 163 -0.51 -3.58 32.78
CA HIS A 163 -1.78 -4.16 33.20
C HIS A 163 -1.77 -5.70 33.25
N GLY A 164 -0.64 -6.36 32.93
CA GLY A 164 -0.52 -7.81 32.96
C GLY A 164 -1.48 -8.52 32.02
N LEU A 165 -1.78 -7.91 30.86
CA LEU A 165 -2.68 -8.50 29.86
C LEU A 165 -1.99 -9.69 29.19
N ASP A 166 -2.67 -10.84 29.18
CA ASP A 166 -2.23 -12.02 28.44
C ASP A 166 -2.62 -11.93 26.94
N GLU A 167 -2.13 -12.87 26.14
CA GLU A 167 -2.42 -12.89 24.70
C GLU A 167 -3.92 -13.01 24.40
N ALA A 168 -4.66 -13.79 25.20
CA ALA A 168 -6.08 -13.98 24.98
C ALA A 168 -6.89 -12.69 25.24
N ALA A 169 -6.48 -11.89 26.23
CA ALA A 169 -7.08 -10.58 26.50
C ALA A 169 -6.73 -9.56 25.40
N CYS A 170 -5.52 -9.65 24.79
CA CYS A 170 -5.10 -8.78 23.72
C CYS A 170 -5.82 -9.06 22.38
N GLU A 171 -6.25 -10.31 22.12
CA GLU A 171 -7.03 -10.65 20.93
C GLU A 171 -8.48 -10.13 20.96
N GLN A 172 -8.96 -9.70 22.14
CA GLN A 172 -10.31 -9.15 22.31
C GLN A 172 -10.39 -7.61 22.26
N LEU A 173 -9.23 -6.94 22.19
CA LEU A 173 -9.08 -5.49 22.06
C LEU A 173 -8.84 -5.07 20.62
#